data_db781af95f86ea8a9ad1fd307788e932
#
_entry.id   db781af95f86ea8a9ad1fd307788e932
#
_cell.length_a   1.000
_cell.length_b   1.000
_cell.length_c   1.000
_cell.angle_alpha   90.00
_cell.angle_beta   90.00
_cell.angle_gamma   90.00
#
_symmetry.space_group_name_H-M   'P 1'
#
loop_
_entity.id
_entity.type
_entity.pdbx_description
1 polymer ?
#
loop_
_entity_poly.entity_id
_entity_poly.type
_entity_poly.pdbx_seq_one_letter_code
_entity_poly.pdbx_strand_id
1 'polypeptide(L)'
;MDEELARYRELDAQLVSLVKDIKVLSTLSWPKRVQDQFLEDFRAGKHALPQIEYKKFNFADRRHALKNIALRCDAAHPIGNYLQRTAHSWQVATLLLDHLGTRAMTEYSVHLYGRPGDRIAGSAVNNLQAAQHFIGAADDVLGNDALDEVEYCLSADIIKAEMEHRLAEVFTNHKVRIDIDPDLVAKAAAGPTRIRLRASTCFSEYDLSQLLEHEAFVHSLTSLNGRAQRNLGSLGLNSPRITATQEGLAVFAELVTGSIDIMRMKRISLRILAIDMALRGANFIEVFSFFLEQGQSENESFTSAMRVFRGAPTEGGCAFTKDTVYLHGLLSVHTFFRWALRSGKLELARHLFAGKMTLQDVVELEPYFAAGFIDAPQYLPPWMRRSNGLAGYLSFSLFVNRIRLDHVEREHVLMGV
;
A
#
# COMPACT_ATOMS: atom_id res chain seq x y z
N MET A 1 -30.15 20.36 4.37
CA MET A 1 -29.35 19.20 3.94
C MET A 1 -30.36 18.26 3.37
N ASP A 2 -30.14 17.89 2.16
CA ASP A 2 -31.05 17.18 1.31
C ASP A 2 -31.41 15.82 1.94
N GLU A 3 -32.65 15.39 1.86
CA GLU A 3 -33.18 14.11 2.39
C GLU A 3 -32.36 12.95 1.82
N GLU A 4 -31.87 13.09 0.58
CA GLU A 4 -31.01 12.13 -0.09
C GLU A 4 -29.64 12.00 0.58
N LEU A 5 -28.98 13.08 0.98
CA LEU A 5 -27.71 13.03 1.70
C LEU A 5 -27.85 12.40 3.09
N ALA A 6 -28.99 12.65 3.77
CA ALA A 6 -29.28 12.00 5.04
C ALA A 6 -29.43 10.48 4.87
N ARG A 7 -30.07 10.02 3.79
CA ARG A 7 -30.17 8.59 3.43
C ARG A 7 -28.79 7.97 3.18
N TYR A 8 -27.90 8.64 2.45
CA TYR A 8 -26.54 8.11 2.21
C TYR A 8 -25.72 8.04 3.49
N ARG A 9 -25.85 9.00 4.41
CA ARG A 9 -25.22 8.94 5.73
C ARG A 9 -25.67 7.72 6.53
N GLU A 10 -26.96 7.39 6.48
CA GLU A 10 -27.50 6.20 7.14
C GLU A 10 -26.97 4.91 6.50
N LEU A 11 -26.91 4.83 5.16
CA LEU A 11 -26.34 3.68 4.44
C LEU A 11 -24.86 3.50 4.74
N ASP A 12 -24.10 4.58 4.85
CA ASP A 12 -22.71 4.55 5.28
C ASP A 12 -22.54 3.98 6.70
N ALA A 13 -23.35 4.44 7.65
CA ALA A 13 -23.32 3.92 9.01
C ALA A 13 -23.66 2.41 9.08
N GLN A 14 -24.63 1.96 8.28
CA GLN A 14 -24.97 0.54 8.15
C GLN A 14 -23.77 -0.26 7.57
N LEU A 15 -23.13 0.25 6.52
CA LEU A 15 -21.95 -0.36 5.91
C LEU A 15 -20.81 -0.48 6.93
N VAL A 16 -20.48 0.60 7.63
CA VAL A 16 -19.44 0.61 8.69
C VAL A 16 -19.72 -0.46 9.74
N SER A 17 -20.96 -0.56 10.22
CA SER A 17 -21.34 -1.55 11.22
C SER A 17 -21.13 -2.99 10.74
N LEU A 18 -21.37 -3.26 9.46
CA LEU A 18 -21.21 -4.60 8.89
C LEU A 18 -19.75 -5.04 8.73
N VAL A 19 -18.80 -4.08 8.53
CA VAL A 19 -17.45 -4.44 8.09
C VAL A 19 -16.33 -4.09 9.08
N LYS A 20 -16.61 -3.31 10.14
CA LYS A 20 -15.59 -2.79 11.09
C LYS A 20 -14.70 -3.86 11.74
N ASP A 21 -15.19 -5.08 11.87
CA ASP A 21 -14.50 -6.23 12.47
C ASP A 21 -13.92 -7.21 11.43
N ILE A 22 -14.12 -6.97 10.14
CA ILE A 22 -13.51 -7.78 9.08
C ILE A 22 -12.05 -7.34 8.89
N LYS A 23 -11.11 -8.22 9.23
CA LYS A 23 -9.67 -7.93 9.18
C LYS A 23 -8.99 -8.85 8.17
N VAL A 24 -8.94 -8.45 6.90
CA VAL A 24 -8.41 -9.28 5.83
C VAL A 24 -6.96 -9.70 6.13
N LEU A 25 -6.03 -8.75 6.28
CA LEU A 25 -4.60 -9.06 6.35
C LEU A 25 -4.18 -9.87 7.59
N SER A 26 -4.75 -9.58 8.77
CA SER A 26 -4.42 -10.33 9.97
C SER A 26 -4.97 -11.76 9.95
N THR A 27 -6.08 -11.99 9.23
CA THR A 27 -6.65 -13.33 9.03
C THR A 27 -5.77 -14.20 8.14
N LEU A 28 -5.00 -13.60 7.24
CA LEU A 28 -4.09 -14.30 6.31
C LEU A 28 -2.70 -14.56 6.91
N SER A 29 -2.40 -14.04 8.10
CA SER A 29 -1.07 -14.15 8.71
C SER A 29 -0.74 -15.59 9.08
N TRP A 30 0.49 -16.02 8.77
CA TRP A 30 0.98 -17.33 9.16
C TRP A 30 1.57 -17.30 10.57
N PRO A 31 1.39 -18.38 11.37
CA PRO A 31 2.05 -18.50 12.66
C PRO A 31 3.58 -18.57 12.49
N LYS A 32 4.33 -17.97 13.41
CA LYS A 32 5.82 -17.98 13.38
C LYS A 32 6.40 -19.38 13.31
N ARG A 33 5.79 -20.37 13.97
CA ARG A 33 6.20 -21.77 13.92
C ARG A 33 6.34 -22.33 12.49
N VAL A 34 5.54 -21.81 11.53
CA VAL A 34 5.63 -22.25 10.12
C VAL A 34 6.94 -21.77 9.50
N GLN A 35 7.37 -20.56 9.81
CA GLN A 35 8.66 -20.03 9.38
C GLN A 35 9.81 -20.82 10.01
N ASP A 36 9.78 -21.00 11.34
CA ASP A 36 10.83 -21.68 12.07
C ASP A 36 11.03 -23.11 11.54
N GLN A 37 9.92 -23.87 11.37
CA GLN A 37 9.95 -25.23 10.83
C GLN A 37 10.45 -25.28 9.38
N PHE A 38 9.99 -24.38 8.52
CA PHE A 38 10.43 -24.34 7.12
C PHE A 38 11.92 -24.09 7.01
N LEU A 39 12.45 -23.11 7.76
CA LEU A 39 13.86 -22.75 7.71
C LEU A 39 14.74 -23.87 8.30
N GLU A 40 14.29 -24.57 9.34
CA GLU A 40 14.97 -25.76 9.89
C GLU A 40 15.04 -26.88 8.84
N ASP A 41 13.91 -27.21 8.21
CA ASP A 41 13.85 -28.25 7.19
C ASP A 41 14.68 -27.88 5.95
N PHE A 42 14.63 -26.62 5.50
CA PHE A 42 15.41 -26.13 4.37
C PHE A 42 16.90 -26.27 4.61
N ARG A 43 17.40 -25.87 5.79
CA ARG A 43 18.82 -26.01 6.19
C ARG A 43 19.25 -27.47 6.32
N ALA A 44 18.31 -28.37 6.65
CA ALA A 44 18.53 -29.81 6.68
C ALA A 44 18.44 -30.48 5.29
N GLY A 45 18.27 -29.69 4.22
CA GLY A 45 18.14 -30.21 2.85
C GLY A 45 16.78 -30.82 2.53
N LYS A 46 15.76 -30.60 3.37
CA LYS A 46 14.40 -31.06 3.13
C LYS A 46 13.62 -29.97 2.40
N HIS A 47 13.08 -30.31 1.25
CA HIS A 47 12.29 -29.39 0.43
C HIS A 47 10.77 -29.61 0.61
N ALA A 48 10.28 -29.40 1.84
CA ALA A 48 8.86 -29.53 2.17
C ALA A 48 8.13 -28.19 2.02
N LEU A 49 6.99 -28.22 1.35
CA LEU A 49 6.13 -27.03 1.23
C LEU A 49 5.48 -26.70 2.59
N PRO A 50 5.41 -25.43 2.99
CA PRO A 50 4.70 -25.04 4.20
C PRO A 50 3.23 -25.45 4.15
N GLN A 51 2.75 -26.05 5.23
CA GLN A 51 1.35 -26.46 5.38
C GLN A 51 0.65 -25.50 6.35
N ILE A 52 -0.41 -24.87 5.89
CA ILE A 52 -1.17 -23.88 6.66
C ILE A 52 -2.64 -24.29 6.74
N GLU A 53 -3.13 -24.43 7.95
CA GLU A 53 -4.55 -24.59 8.21
C GLU A 53 -5.20 -23.24 8.43
N TYR A 54 -6.11 -22.84 7.54
CA TYR A 54 -6.89 -21.63 7.69
C TYR A 54 -8.22 -21.89 8.38
N LYS A 55 -8.57 -20.98 9.29
CA LYS A 55 -9.93 -20.98 9.87
C LYS A 55 -10.95 -20.79 8.76
N LYS A 56 -11.98 -21.63 8.75
CA LYS A 56 -13.11 -21.47 7.83
C LYS A 56 -14.03 -20.35 8.30
N PHE A 57 -14.42 -19.50 7.39
CA PHE A 57 -15.38 -18.44 7.62
C PHE A 57 -16.63 -18.66 6.77
N ASN A 58 -17.72 -18.03 7.17
CA ASN A 58 -18.93 -17.93 6.38
C ASN A 58 -19.50 -16.52 6.55
N PHE A 59 -19.35 -15.71 5.53
CA PHE A 59 -19.84 -14.34 5.51
C PHE A 59 -21.11 -14.15 4.65
N ALA A 60 -21.87 -15.22 4.36
CA ALA A 60 -23.03 -15.15 3.45
C ALA A 60 -24.04 -14.08 3.86
N ASP A 61 -24.40 -14.02 5.15
CA ASP A 61 -25.38 -13.04 5.65
C ASP A 61 -24.85 -11.59 5.53
N ARG A 62 -23.55 -11.39 5.84
CA ARG A 62 -22.93 -10.06 5.67
C ARG A 62 -22.86 -9.66 4.21
N ARG A 63 -22.55 -10.58 3.29
CA ARG A 63 -22.58 -10.32 1.85
C ARG A 63 -23.97 -9.95 1.36
N HIS A 64 -24.99 -10.65 1.85
CA HIS A 64 -26.38 -10.31 1.51
C HIS A 64 -26.74 -8.89 2.00
N ALA A 65 -26.39 -8.54 3.23
CA ALA A 65 -26.62 -7.20 3.77
C ALA A 65 -25.85 -6.11 2.98
N LEU A 66 -24.57 -6.35 2.63
CA LEU A 66 -23.78 -5.46 1.79
C LEU A 66 -24.36 -5.29 0.38
N LYS A 67 -24.89 -6.38 -0.21
CA LYS A 67 -25.61 -6.30 -1.49
C LYS A 67 -26.85 -5.44 -1.41
N ASN A 68 -27.61 -5.55 -0.34
CA ASN A 68 -28.82 -4.75 -0.11
C ASN A 68 -28.46 -3.25 0.05
N ILE A 69 -27.36 -2.91 0.71
CA ILE A 69 -26.86 -1.52 0.76
C ILE A 69 -26.53 -1.04 -0.67
N ALA A 70 -25.76 -1.81 -1.43
CA ALA A 70 -25.38 -1.44 -2.79
C ALA A 70 -26.59 -1.20 -3.71
N LEU A 71 -27.64 -2.03 -3.61
CA LEU A 71 -28.87 -1.89 -4.39
C LEU A 71 -29.70 -0.64 -4.03
N ARG A 72 -29.53 -0.11 -2.83
CA ARG A 72 -30.21 1.12 -2.35
C ARG A 72 -29.43 2.38 -2.73
N CYS A 73 -28.23 2.27 -3.25
CA CYS A 73 -27.40 3.38 -3.71
C CYS A 73 -27.67 3.67 -5.18
N ASP A 74 -27.85 4.95 -5.52
CA ASP A 74 -27.87 5.39 -6.91
C ASP A 74 -26.43 5.52 -7.44
N ALA A 75 -26.09 4.75 -8.47
CA ALA A 75 -24.76 4.78 -9.10
C ALA A 75 -24.51 6.08 -9.88
N ALA A 76 -25.53 6.84 -10.26
CA ALA A 76 -25.38 8.14 -10.91
C ALA A 76 -25.03 9.25 -9.91
N HIS A 77 -25.35 9.07 -8.62
CA HIS A 77 -25.00 10.01 -7.56
C HIS A 77 -23.59 9.72 -7.01
N PRO A 78 -22.66 10.69 -6.95
CA PRO A 78 -21.26 10.42 -6.55
C PRO A 78 -21.10 9.71 -5.19
N ILE A 79 -21.85 10.12 -4.16
CA ILE A 79 -21.82 9.43 -2.85
C ILE A 79 -22.45 8.04 -2.96
N GLY A 80 -23.53 7.89 -3.72
CA GLY A 80 -24.16 6.60 -3.98
C GLY A 80 -23.19 5.63 -4.67
N ASN A 81 -22.49 6.09 -5.70
CA ASN A 81 -21.45 5.33 -6.41
C ASN A 81 -20.28 4.95 -5.48
N TYR A 82 -19.81 5.89 -4.64
CA TYR A 82 -18.77 5.63 -3.64
C TYR A 82 -19.19 4.49 -2.68
N LEU A 83 -20.40 4.56 -2.12
CA LEU A 83 -20.93 3.55 -1.19
C LEU A 83 -21.12 2.19 -1.89
N GLN A 84 -21.66 2.18 -3.11
CA GLN A 84 -21.87 0.97 -3.90
C GLN A 84 -20.55 0.25 -4.17
N ARG A 85 -19.51 0.96 -4.64
CA ARG A 85 -18.18 0.41 -4.88
C ARG A 85 -17.51 -0.08 -3.59
N THR A 86 -17.70 0.65 -2.49
CA THR A 86 -17.16 0.26 -1.19
C THR A 86 -17.83 -1.01 -0.68
N ALA A 87 -19.16 -1.10 -0.75
CA ALA A 87 -19.89 -2.31 -0.38
C ALA A 87 -19.49 -3.52 -1.25
N HIS A 88 -19.35 -3.31 -2.56
CA HIS A 88 -18.90 -4.37 -3.48
C HIS A 88 -17.49 -4.88 -3.14
N SER A 89 -16.55 -3.97 -2.87
CA SER A 89 -15.18 -4.33 -2.44
C SER A 89 -15.18 -5.23 -1.19
N TRP A 90 -16.04 -4.93 -0.22
CA TRP A 90 -16.18 -5.76 0.98
C TRP A 90 -16.86 -7.10 0.70
N GLN A 91 -17.82 -7.15 -0.24
CA GLN A 91 -18.40 -8.44 -0.68
C GLN A 91 -17.30 -9.36 -1.25
N VAL A 92 -16.44 -8.83 -2.12
CA VAL A 92 -15.32 -9.61 -2.69
C VAL A 92 -14.31 -10.00 -1.62
N ALA A 93 -14.01 -9.12 -0.66
CA ALA A 93 -13.12 -9.44 0.45
C ALA A 93 -13.65 -10.58 1.33
N THR A 94 -14.96 -10.63 1.56
CA THR A 94 -15.57 -11.75 2.30
C THR A 94 -15.53 -13.05 1.52
N LEU A 95 -15.68 -13.01 0.18
CA LEU A 95 -15.48 -14.19 -0.69
C LEU A 95 -14.05 -14.68 -0.62
N LEU A 96 -13.07 -13.78 -0.65
CA LEU A 96 -11.67 -14.14 -0.47
C LEU A 96 -11.45 -14.89 0.85
N LEU A 97 -12.02 -14.38 1.96
CA LEU A 97 -11.88 -14.99 3.28
C LEU A 97 -12.61 -16.35 3.41
N ASP A 98 -13.76 -16.51 2.75
CA ASP A 98 -14.49 -17.80 2.73
C ASP A 98 -13.73 -18.88 1.95
N HIS A 99 -12.83 -18.50 1.01
CA HIS A 99 -12.09 -19.40 0.13
C HIS A 99 -10.60 -19.55 0.50
N LEU A 100 -10.22 -19.19 1.73
CA LEU A 100 -8.83 -19.37 2.19
C LEU A 100 -8.34 -20.81 2.03
N GLY A 101 -7.09 -20.96 1.56
CA GLY A 101 -6.47 -22.25 1.29
C GLY A 101 -6.94 -22.91 -0.01
N THR A 102 -7.71 -22.23 -0.85
CA THR A 102 -8.17 -22.75 -2.14
C THR A 102 -7.69 -21.89 -3.31
N ARG A 103 -7.67 -22.45 -4.53
CA ARG A 103 -7.30 -21.71 -5.75
C ARG A 103 -8.26 -20.55 -6.05
N ALA A 104 -9.54 -20.67 -5.71
CA ALA A 104 -10.54 -19.62 -5.92
C ALA A 104 -10.22 -18.31 -5.17
N MET A 105 -9.48 -18.36 -4.06
CA MET A 105 -9.01 -17.19 -3.33
C MET A 105 -8.21 -16.24 -4.23
N THR A 106 -7.43 -16.77 -5.17
CA THR A 106 -6.61 -15.98 -6.10
C THR A 106 -7.45 -15.10 -7.02
N GLU A 107 -8.59 -15.59 -7.51
CA GLU A 107 -9.49 -14.81 -8.37
C GLU A 107 -10.04 -13.59 -7.63
N TYR A 108 -10.44 -13.77 -6.37
CA TYR A 108 -10.89 -12.65 -5.53
C TYR A 108 -9.76 -11.68 -5.19
N SER A 109 -8.54 -12.21 -4.97
CA SER A 109 -7.35 -11.39 -4.76
C SER A 109 -7.04 -10.53 -5.98
N VAL A 110 -7.07 -11.11 -7.18
CA VAL A 110 -6.88 -10.39 -8.45
C VAL A 110 -7.97 -9.32 -8.65
N HIS A 111 -9.22 -9.62 -8.31
CA HIS A 111 -10.30 -8.64 -8.41
C HIS A 111 -10.09 -7.44 -7.49
N LEU A 112 -9.54 -7.65 -6.29
CA LEU A 112 -9.31 -6.58 -5.31
C LEU A 112 -8.03 -5.77 -5.58
N TYR A 113 -6.96 -6.41 -6.02
CA TYR A 113 -5.62 -5.83 -6.03
C TYR A 113 -4.94 -5.81 -7.40
N GLY A 114 -5.57 -6.41 -8.43
CA GLY A 114 -4.99 -6.54 -9.75
C GLY A 114 -3.93 -7.65 -9.85
N ARG A 115 -3.25 -7.70 -10.98
CA ARG A 115 -2.20 -8.67 -11.30
C ARG A 115 -0.97 -7.99 -11.91
N PRO A 116 0.20 -8.65 -11.94
CA PRO A 116 1.44 -8.10 -12.49
C PRO A 116 1.34 -7.59 -13.94
N GLY A 117 0.53 -8.26 -14.78
CA GLY A 117 0.35 -7.88 -16.20
C GLY A 117 -0.61 -6.72 -16.45
N ASP A 118 -1.21 -6.11 -15.42
CA ASP A 118 -2.15 -5.00 -15.60
C ASP A 118 -1.45 -3.75 -16.12
N ARG A 119 -2.08 -3.07 -17.08
CA ARG A 119 -1.52 -1.85 -17.69
C ARG A 119 -1.55 -0.68 -16.72
N ILE A 120 -0.51 0.14 -16.81
CA ILE A 120 -0.46 1.44 -16.14
C ILE A 120 -1.26 2.44 -16.96
N ALA A 121 -2.22 3.11 -16.33
CA ALA A 121 -3.09 4.06 -17.01
C ALA A 121 -2.30 5.15 -17.75
N GLY A 122 -2.65 5.37 -19.02
CA GLY A 122 -1.98 6.35 -19.87
C GLY A 122 -0.61 5.91 -20.40
N SER A 123 -0.25 4.62 -20.25
CA SER A 123 1.02 4.06 -20.71
C SER A 123 0.83 2.79 -21.53
N ALA A 124 1.79 2.47 -22.40
CA ALA A 124 1.91 1.17 -23.06
C ALA A 124 2.54 0.10 -22.14
N VAL A 125 3.16 0.52 -21.04
CA VAL A 125 3.89 -0.34 -20.09
C VAL A 125 2.90 -0.94 -19.07
N ASN A 126 3.12 -2.20 -18.71
CA ASN A 126 2.41 -2.85 -17.62
C ASN A 126 3.25 -2.84 -16.31
N ASN A 127 2.62 -3.25 -15.20
CA ASN A 127 3.26 -3.22 -13.89
C ASN A 127 4.49 -4.16 -13.80
N LEU A 128 4.48 -5.29 -14.51
CA LEU A 128 5.61 -6.23 -14.55
C LEU A 128 6.82 -5.62 -15.27
N GLN A 129 6.59 -4.96 -16.42
CA GLN A 129 7.64 -4.27 -17.16
C GLN A 129 8.24 -3.11 -16.36
N ALA A 130 7.41 -2.35 -15.63
CA ALA A 130 7.89 -1.32 -14.72
C ALA A 130 8.76 -1.92 -13.60
N ALA A 131 8.34 -3.05 -13.01
CA ALA A 131 9.12 -3.74 -11.99
C ALA A 131 10.49 -4.21 -12.51
N GLN A 132 10.52 -4.79 -13.71
CA GLN A 132 11.77 -5.21 -14.36
C GLN A 132 12.72 -4.03 -14.60
N HIS A 133 12.19 -2.88 -15.03
CA HIS A 133 12.98 -1.67 -15.21
C HIS A 133 13.65 -1.22 -13.89
N PHE A 134 12.90 -1.16 -12.77
CA PHE A 134 13.45 -0.73 -11.49
C PHE A 134 14.42 -1.74 -10.88
N ILE A 135 14.26 -3.03 -11.14
CA ILE A 135 15.24 -4.06 -10.75
C ILE A 135 16.53 -3.86 -11.53
N GLY A 136 16.45 -3.73 -12.85
CA GLY A 136 17.65 -3.50 -13.69
C GLY A 136 18.40 -2.23 -13.28
N ALA A 137 17.70 -1.11 -13.07
CA ALA A 137 18.30 0.12 -12.61
C ALA A 137 18.98 -0.01 -11.25
N ALA A 138 18.39 -0.81 -10.34
CA ALA A 138 19.02 -1.09 -9.05
C ALA A 138 20.26 -1.95 -9.18
N ASP A 139 20.22 -2.97 -10.04
CA ASP A 139 21.38 -3.84 -10.27
C ASP A 139 22.55 -3.09 -10.92
N ASP A 140 22.26 -2.18 -11.85
CA ASP A 140 23.27 -1.31 -12.49
C ASP A 140 23.95 -0.39 -11.46
N VAL A 141 23.20 0.20 -10.53
CA VAL A 141 23.73 1.08 -9.49
C VAL A 141 24.54 0.31 -8.46
N LEU A 142 24.07 -0.86 -8.02
CA LEU A 142 24.72 -1.67 -6.99
C LEU A 142 25.96 -2.41 -7.52
N GLY A 143 25.96 -2.79 -8.80
CA GLY A 143 27.09 -3.50 -9.44
C GLY A 143 28.32 -2.63 -9.68
N ASN A 144 28.22 -1.32 -9.54
CA ASN A 144 29.29 -0.36 -9.81
C ASN A 144 30.03 0.15 -8.56
N ASP A 145 29.84 -0.46 -7.38
CA ASP A 145 30.40 -0.02 -6.07
C ASP A 145 30.17 1.50 -5.81
N ALA A 146 29.15 2.09 -6.47
CA ALA A 146 28.93 3.54 -6.47
C ALA A 146 28.31 4.06 -5.16
N LEU A 147 27.83 3.16 -4.31
CA LEU A 147 27.12 3.50 -3.05
C LEU A 147 27.79 2.78 -1.88
N ASP A 148 28.94 3.31 -1.45
CA ASP A 148 29.64 2.84 -0.23
C ASP A 148 29.03 3.57 0.99
N GLU A 149 27.74 3.33 1.25
CA GLU A 149 27.06 3.89 2.42
C GLU A 149 27.29 2.98 3.63
N VAL A 150 27.78 3.56 4.73
CA VAL A 150 27.95 2.83 6.00
C VAL A 150 26.56 2.55 6.57
N GLU A 151 26.13 1.29 6.54
CA GLU A 151 24.86 0.89 7.17
C GLU A 151 24.97 0.90 8.69
N TYR A 152 24.30 1.85 9.33
CA TYR A 152 24.11 1.85 10.78
C TYR A 152 22.91 1.00 11.17
N CYS A 153 23.08 0.22 12.24
CA CYS A 153 22.01 -0.57 12.82
C CYS A 153 21.39 0.20 13.99
N LEU A 154 20.25 0.83 13.77
CA LEU A 154 19.51 1.51 14.81
C LEU A 154 18.54 0.55 15.52
N SER A 155 18.46 0.63 16.85
CA SER A 155 17.49 -0.16 17.62
C SER A 155 16.08 0.38 17.50
N ALA A 156 15.09 -0.49 17.76
CA ALA A 156 13.68 -0.09 17.79
C ALA A 156 13.41 1.03 18.83
N ASP A 157 14.17 1.09 19.93
CA ASP A 157 14.02 2.14 20.95
C ASP A 157 14.45 3.51 20.44
N ILE A 158 15.55 3.59 19.68
CA ILE A 158 16.02 4.84 19.05
C ILE A 158 14.98 5.33 18.04
N ILE A 159 14.50 4.44 17.15
CA ILE A 159 13.47 4.76 16.18
C ILE A 159 12.19 5.24 16.86
N LYS A 160 11.77 4.56 17.93
CA LYS A 160 10.59 4.95 18.71
C LYS A 160 10.71 6.36 19.25
N ALA A 161 11.81 6.67 19.94
CA ALA A 161 12.01 7.99 20.57
C ALA A 161 11.97 9.13 19.56
N GLU A 162 12.66 8.98 18.42
CA GLU A 162 12.69 9.98 17.37
C GLU A 162 11.32 10.12 16.66
N MET A 163 10.65 9.01 16.38
CA MET A 163 9.30 9.06 15.81
C MET A 163 8.31 9.74 16.76
N GLU A 164 8.31 9.42 18.05
CA GLU A 164 7.39 10.04 19.04
C GLU A 164 7.57 11.56 19.07
N HIS A 165 8.79 12.06 18.98
CA HIS A 165 9.08 13.49 18.91
C HIS A 165 8.43 14.13 17.68
N ARG A 166 8.68 13.58 16.48
CA ARG A 166 8.14 14.12 15.22
C ARG A 166 6.62 13.97 15.08
N LEU A 167 6.05 12.92 15.65
CA LEU A 167 4.60 12.72 15.64
C LEU A 167 3.87 13.79 16.46
N ALA A 168 4.45 14.23 17.58
CA ALA A 168 3.86 15.28 18.43
C ALA A 168 3.74 16.63 17.72
N GLU A 169 4.63 16.94 16.77
CA GLU A 169 4.58 18.17 15.97
C GLU A 169 3.41 18.20 14.95
N VAL A 170 2.96 17.03 14.50
CA VAL A 170 1.91 16.90 13.47
C VAL A 170 0.55 16.58 14.10
N PHE A 171 0.48 15.65 15.04
CA PHE A 171 -0.76 15.18 15.67
C PHE A 171 -1.07 15.93 16.96
N THR A 172 -1.37 17.23 16.84
CA THR A 172 -1.57 18.13 17.98
C THR A 172 -2.74 17.77 18.91
N ASN A 173 -3.80 17.14 18.35
CA ASN A 173 -5.02 16.77 19.10
C ASN A 173 -5.13 15.25 19.38
N HIS A 174 -4.16 14.44 18.89
CA HIS A 174 -4.17 13.00 19.06
C HIS A 174 -2.77 12.51 19.47
N LYS A 175 -2.71 11.61 20.44
CA LYS A 175 -1.47 10.92 20.76
C LYS A 175 -1.37 9.63 19.94
N VAL A 176 -0.45 9.59 18.98
CA VAL A 176 -0.08 8.36 18.28
C VAL A 176 1.04 7.69 19.07
N ARG A 177 0.77 6.49 19.60
CA ARG A 177 1.75 5.72 20.41
C ARG A 177 2.59 4.83 19.53
N ILE A 178 3.83 4.62 19.93
CA ILE A 178 4.72 3.66 19.30
C ILE A 178 5.04 2.56 20.30
N ASP A 179 4.71 1.33 19.94
CA ASP A 179 4.97 0.14 20.76
C ASP A 179 5.98 -0.76 20.05
N ILE A 180 6.90 -1.33 20.81
CA ILE A 180 7.84 -2.34 20.33
C ILE A 180 7.20 -3.71 20.53
N ASP A 181 7.09 -4.49 19.47
CA ASP A 181 6.35 -5.75 19.43
C ASP A 181 7.30 -6.89 18.98
N PRO A 182 7.58 -7.86 19.87
CA PRO A 182 8.47 -8.98 19.57
C PRO A 182 7.89 -9.97 18.54
N ASP A 183 6.57 -10.00 18.39
CA ASP A 183 5.88 -10.96 17.52
C ASP A 183 5.50 -10.35 16.16
N LEU A 184 5.87 -9.10 15.92
CA LEU A 184 5.55 -8.42 14.67
C LEU A 184 6.40 -8.97 13.51
N VAL A 185 5.75 -9.50 12.48
CA VAL A 185 6.41 -10.04 11.28
C VAL A 185 6.95 -8.92 10.37
N ALA A 186 6.18 -7.85 10.15
CA ALA A 186 6.63 -6.68 9.40
C ALA A 186 7.61 -5.82 10.22
N LYS A 187 8.48 -5.01 9.59
CA LYS A 187 9.31 -4.03 10.31
C LYS A 187 8.46 -3.07 11.14
N ALA A 188 7.35 -2.60 10.58
CA ALA A 188 6.36 -1.79 11.28
C ALA A 188 4.93 -2.11 10.82
N ALA A 189 3.94 -1.69 11.61
CA ALA A 189 2.52 -1.78 11.25
C ALA A 189 1.74 -0.62 11.92
N ALA A 190 1.09 0.20 11.08
CA ALA A 190 0.33 1.34 11.55
C ALA A 190 -1.15 1.02 11.80
N GLY A 191 -1.64 1.58 12.90
CA GLY A 191 -3.05 1.81 13.17
C GLY A 191 -3.32 3.31 13.36
N PRO A 192 -4.55 3.72 13.58
CA PRO A 192 -4.89 5.15 13.65
C PRO A 192 -4.13 5.91 14.75
N THR A 193 -4.00 5.30 15.93
CA THR A 193 -3.37 5.90 17.11
C THR A 193 -2.24 5.06 17.68
N ARG A 194 -1.80 4.03 16.92
CA ARG A 194 -0.77 3.10 17.39
C ARG A 194 0.05 2.61 16.21
N ILE A 195 1.36 2.79 16.28
CA ILE A 195 2.33 2.18 15.36
C ILE A 195 3.10 1.14 16.15
N ARG A 196 3.30 -0.04 15.59
CA ARG A 196 4.11 -1.11 16.18
C ARG A 196 5.40 -1.25 15.40
N LEU A 197 6.52 -1.34 16.09
CA LEU A 197 7.85 -1.62 15.55
C LEU A 197 8.28 -3.02 15.95
N ARG A 198 8.89 -3.77 15.04
CA ARG A 198 9.44 -5.09 15.37
C ARG A 198 10.65 -4.96 16.27
N ALA A 199 10.66 -5.66 17.44
CA ALA A 199 11.70 -5.58 18.44
C ALA A 199 13.07 -6.07 17.91
N SER A 200 13.08 -7.27 17.29
CA SER A 200 14.32 -7.94 16.88
C SER A 200 14.63 -7.64 15.42
N THR A 201 14.96 -6.39 15.10
CA THR A 201 15.38 -5.99 13.76
C THR A 201 16.33 -4.81 13.82
N CYS A 202 17.17 -4.73 12.79
CA CYS A 202 18.04 -3.59 12.52
C CYS A 202 17.27 -2.59 11.66
N PHE A 203 17.28 -1.33 12.05
CA PHE A 203 16.74 -0.24 11.25
C PHE A 203 17.88 0.57 10.66
N SER A 204 17.79 0.93 9.38
CA SER A 204 18.71 1.87 8.74
C SER A 204 18.30 3.32 9.03
N GLU A 205 19.13 4.28 8.66
CA GLU A 205 18.80 5.71 8.73
C GLU A 205 17.59 6.05 7.83
N TYR A 206 17.46 5.38 6.68
CA TYR A 206 16.31 5.54 5.79
C TYR A 206 15.01 5.03 6.42
N ASP A 207 15.07 3.96 7.21
CA ASP A 207 13.87 3.37 7.83
C ASP A 207 13.13 4.38 8.73
N LEU A 208 13.83 5.25 9.46
CA LEU A 208 13.19 6.26 10.30
C LEU A 208 12.30 7.19 9.48
N SER A 209 12.87 7.82 8.45
CA SER A 209 12.14 8.74 7.57
C SER A 209 11.05 8.00 6.79
N GLN A 210 11.35 6.80 6.30
CA GLN A 210 10.41 5.96 5.57
C GLN A 210 9.20 5.58 6.43
N LEU A 211 9.40 5.14 7.67
CA LEU A 211 8.33 4.76 8.59
C LEU A 211 7.47 5.96 9.00
N LEU A 212 8.09 7.13 9.20
CA LEU A 212 7.34 8.36 9.45
C LEU A 212 6.43 8.73 8.28
N GLU A 213 6.98 8.79 7.07
CA GLU A 213 6.22 9.21 5.89
C GLU A 213 5.16 8.17 5.50
N HIS A 214 5.51 6.89 5.53
CA HIS A 214 4.62 5.80 5.13
C HIS A 214 3.54 5.49 6.19
N GLU A 215 3.98 5.09 7.38
CA GLU A 215 3.09 4.54 8.40
C GLU A 215 2.35 5.64 9.17
N ALA A 216 3.04 6.74 9.51
CA ALA A 216 2.46 7.79 10.31
C ALA A 216 1.72 8.83 9.45
N PHE A 217 2.43 9.46 8.50
CA PHE A 217 1.90 10.62 7.78
C PHE A 217 1.01 10.27 6.59
N VAL A 218 0.92 8.98 6.22
CA VAL A 218 -0.13 8.51 5.30
C VAL A 218 -1.13 7.63 6.04
N HIS A 219 -0.75 6.46 6.54
CA HIS A 219 -1.72 5.48 7.04
C HIS A 219 -2.42 5.89 8.34
N SER A 220 -1.68 6.34 9.38
CA SER A 220 -2.30 6.81 10.62
C SER A 220 -3.05 8.11 10.41
N LEU A 221 -2.46 9.06 9.67
CA LEU A 221 -3.03 10.37 9.39
C LEU A 221 -4.36 10.27 8.65
N THR A 222 -4.42 9.53 7.53
CA THR A 222 -5.67 9.34 6.78
C THR A 222 -6.72 8.59 7.57
N SER A 223 -6.29 7.65 8.45
CA SER A 223 -7.19 6.95 9.37
C SER A 223 -7.81 7.90 10.40
N LEU A 224 -7.02 8.80 10.98
CA LEU A 224 -7.50 9.78 11.97
C LEU A 224 -8.46 10.78 11.32
N ASN A 225 -8.06 11.36 10.19
CA ASN A 225 -8.92 12.29 9.44
C ASN A 225 -10.22 11.63 8.99
N GLY A 226 -10.16 10.37 8.50
CA GLY A 226 -11.36 9.65 8.07
C GLY A 226 -12.30 9.29 9.23
N ARG A 227 -11.76 9.02 10.42
CA ARG A 227 -12.58 8.80 11.64
C ARG A 227 -13.23 10.07 12.16
N ALA A 228 -12.66 11.23 11.86
CA ALA A 228 -13.21 12.51 12.23
C ALA A 228 -14.36 12.96 11.29
N GLN A 229 -14.59 12.27 10.17
CA GLN A 229 -15.66 12.59 9.24
C GLN A 229 -17.04 12.39 9.86
N ARG A 230 -17.87 13.44 9.78
CA ARG A 230 -19.19 13.46 10.43
C ARG A 230 -20.27 12.68 9.68
N ASN A 231 -20.15 12.60 8.36
CA ASN A 231 -21.21 12.07 7.49
C ASN A 231 -20.86 10.76 6.81
N LEU A 232 -19.56 10.48 6.58
CA LEU A 232 -19.09 9.27 5.91
C LEU A 232 -18.01 8.57 6.76
N GLY A 233 -18.46 7.81 7.76
CA GLY A 233 -17.58 7.07 8.67
C GLY A 233 -16.76 5.99 7.97
N SER A 234 -17.20 5.52 6.80
CA SER A 234 -16.46 4.56 5.96
C SER A 234 -15.13 5.11 5.45
N LEU A 235 -14.95 6.44 5.39
CA LEU A 235 -13.67 7.07 5.06
C LEU A 235 -12.57 6.80 6.12
N GLY A 236 -12.93 6.34 7.32
CA GLY A 236 -12.00 5.89 8.36
C GLY A 236 -11.60 4.41 8.27
N LEU A 237 -12.16 3.64 7.32
CA LEU A 237 -11.97 2.20 7.20
C LEU A 237 -10.97 1.81 6.11
N ASN A 238 -10.27 0.70 6.36
CA ASN A 238 -9.37 0.07 5.37
C ASN A 238 -10.17 -0.85 4.44
N SER A 239 -11.02 -0.29 3.55
CA SER A 239 -11.67 -1.12 2.55
C SER A 239 -10.64 -1.61 1.52
N PRO A 240 -10.76 -2.84 0.98
CA PRO A 240 -9.75 -3.35 0.05
C PRO A 240 -9.55 -2.49 -1.19
N ARG A 241 -10.59 -1.83 -1.70
CA ARG A 241 -10.52 -0.98 -2.91
C ARG A 241 -9.60 0.23 -2.79
N ILE A 242 -9.35 0.72 -1.56
CA ILE A 242 -8.47 1.89 -1.36
C ILE A 242 -6.99 1.52 -1.32
N THR A 243 -6.67 0.23 -1.30
CA THR A 243 -5.32 -0.25 -1.01
C THR A 243 -4.29 0.29 -2.00
N ALA A 244 -4.59 0.28 -3.29
CA ALA A 244 -3.67 0.80 -4.31
C ALA A 244 -3.36 2.29 -4.11
N THR A 245 -4.36 3.10 -3.79
CA THR A 245 -4.16 4.54 -3.51
C THR A 245 -3.40 4.75 -2.22
N GLN A 246 -3.73 4.03 -1.14
CA GLN A 246 -3.10 4.21 0.16
C GLN A 246 -1.62 3.77 0.17
N GLU A 247 -1.30 2.61 -0.40
CA GLU A 247 0.09 2.15 -0.52
C GLU A 247 0.87 3.01 -1.53
N GLY A 248 0.22 3.37 -2.64
CA GLY A 248 0.82 4.26 -3.64
C GLY A 248 1.11 5.66 -3.08
N LEU A 249 0.20 6.23 -2.28
CA LEU A 249 0.40 7.51 -1.62
C LEU A 249 1.52 7.45 -0.58
N ALA A 250 1.64 6.32 0.13
CA ALA A 250 2.69 6.10 1.10
C ALA A 250 4.08 6.01 0.42
N VAL A 251 4.21 5.24 -0.66
CA VAL A 251 5.48 5.18 -1.42
C VAL A 251 5.76 6.51 -2.15
N PHE A 252 4.73 7.23 -2.60
CA PHE A 252 4.89 8.58 -3.16
C PHE A 252 5.41 9.57 -2.10
N ALA A 253 4.94 9.49 -0.86
CA ALA A 253 5.46 10.30 0.24
C ALA A 253 6.95 9.98 0.48
N GLU A 254 7.35 8.70 0.52
CA GLU A 254 8.76 8.29 0.58
C GLU A 254 9.58 8.92 -0.57
N LEU A 255 9.04 8.92 -1.79
CA LEU A 255 9.71 9.45 -2.98
C LEU A 255 9.93 10.97 -2.91
N VAL A 256 8.89 11.75 -2.60
CA VAL A 256 8.97 13.23 -2.62
C VAL A 256 9.70 13.81 -1.42
N THR A 257 9.92 13.00 -0.38
CA THR A 257 10.70 13.40 0.81
C THR A 257 12.14 12.87 0.78
N GLY A 258 12.52 12.11 -0.26
CA GLY A 258 13.84 11.48 -0.34
C GLY A 258 14.06 10.36 0.68
N SER A 259 12.98 9.76 1.19
CA SER A 259 13.00 8.68 2.20
C SER A 259 13.02 7.28 1.58
N ILE A 260 12.97 7.17 0.25
CA ILE A 260 13.05 5.91 -0.49
C ILE A 260 14.47 5.71 -1.01
N ASP A 261 15.03 4.53 -0.79
CA ASP A 261 16.30 4.09 -1.36
C ASP A 261 16.08 3.16 -2.56
N ILE A 262 17.15 2.92 -3.33
CA ILE A 262 17.10 2.06 -4.51
C ILE A 262 16.81 0.60 -4.13
N MET A 263 17.26 0.15 -2.95
CA MET A 263 16.97 -1.18 -2.44
C MET A 263 15.49 -1.35 -2.10
N ARG A 264 14.84 -0.29 -1.61
CA ARG A 264 13.39 -0.27 -1.38
C ARG A 264 12.62 -0.41 -2.69
N MET A 265 13.02 0.32 -3.74
CA MET A 265 12.44 0.19 -5.09
C MET A 265 12.61 -1.22 -5.63
N LYS A 266 13.82 -1.81 -5.50
CA LYS A 266 14.09 -3.20 -5.87
C LYS A 266 13.19 -4.17 -5.11
N ARG A 267 13.08 -4.05 -3.79
CA ARG A 267 12.22 -4.92 -2.95
C ARG A 267 10.75 -4.89 -3.35
N ILE A 268 10.20 -3.69 -3.64
CA ILE A 268 8.82 -3.55 -4.13
C ILE A 268 8.65 -4.26 -5.47
N SER A 269 9.60 -4.09 -6.37
CA SER A 269 9.58 -4.63 -7.73
C SER A 269 9.75 -6.16 -7.75
N LEU A 270 10.64 -6.72 -6.94
CA LEU A 270 10.83 -8.17 -6.81
C LEU A 270 9.55 -8.89 -6.37
N ARG A 271 8.71 -8.28 -5.54
CA ARG A 271 7.43 -8.87 -5.13
C ARG A 271 6.45 -9.03 -6.29
N ILE A 272 6.51 -8.14 -7.27
CA ILE A 272 5.66 -8.22 -8.47
C ILE A 272 6.10 -9.40 -9.34
N LEU A 273 7.42 -9.59 -9.53
CA LEU A 273 7.96 -10.74 -10.25
C LEU A 273 7.59 -12.05 -9.55
N ALA A 274 7.75 -12.09 -8.22
CA ALA A 274 7.42 -13.27 -7.42
C ALA A 274 5.93 -13.66 -7.51
N ILE A 275 5.02 -12.67 -7.55
CA ILE A 275 3.60 -12.92 -7.78
C ILE A 275 3.35 -13.47 -9.19
N ASP A 276 4.01 -12.93 -10.21
CA ASP A 276 3.91 -13.44 -11.59
C ASP A 276 4.42 -14.89 -11.69
N MET A 277 5.57 -15.19 -11.06
CA MET A 277 6.11 -16.55 -10.97
C MET A 277 5.11 -17.52 -10.32
N ALA A 278 4.54 -17.15 -9.17
CA ALA A 278 3.57 -17.97 -8.45
C ALA A 278 2.30 -18.21 -9.28
N LEU A 279 1.77 -17.18 -9.95
CA LEU A 279 0.60 -17.30 -10.83
C LEU A 279 0.89 -18.18 -12.05
N ARG A 280 2.13 -18.23 -12.54
CA ARG A 280 2.56 -19.11 -13.65
C ARG A 280 2.90 -20.53 -13.22
N GLY A 281 2.84 -20.85 -11.94
CA GLY A 281 3.00 -22.21 -11.44
C GLY A 281 4.13 -22.42 -10.46
N ALA A 282 4.99 -21.44 -10.22
CA ALA A 282 6.06 -21.56 -9.22
C ALA A 282 5.46 -21.79 -7.82
N ASN A 283 5.99 -22.79 -7.12
CA ASN A 283 5.61 -23.12 -5.75
C ASN A 283 6.34 -22.24 -4.73
N PHE A 284 6.04 -22.43 -3.44
CA PHE A 284 6.61 -21.64 -2.36
C PHE A 284 8.15 -21.71 -2.32
N ILE A 285 8.74 -22.91 -2.54
CA ILE A 285 10.20 -23.11 -2.46
C ILE A 285 10.89 -22.37 -3.61
N GLU A 286 10.33 -22.43 -4.82
CA GLU A 286 10.88 -21.74 -5.99
C GLU A 286 10.83 -20.21 -5.81
N VAL A 287 9.74 -19.68 -5.25
CA VAL A 287 9.64 -18.25 -4.93
C VAL A 287 10.56 -17.85 -3.77
N PHE A 288 10.72 -18.71 -2.76
CA PHE A 288 11.67 -18.50 -1.67
C PHE A 288 13.13 -18.45 -2.20
N SER A 289 13.49 -19.42 -3.05
CA SER A 289 14.82 -19.49 -3.67
C SER A 289 15.10 -18.27 -4.56
N PHE A 290 14.11 -17.81 -5.32
CA PHE A 290 14.20 -16.57 -6.09
C PHE A 290 14.60 -15.38 -5.22
N PHE A 291 13.99 -15.19 -4.03
CA PHE A 291 14.36 -14.10 -3.15
C PHE A 291 15.75 -14.26 -2.54
N LEU A 292 16.20 -15.49 -2.25
CA LEU A 292 17.58 -15.77 -1.84
C LEU A 292 18.58 -15.38 -2.92
N GLU A 293 18.33 -15.75 -4.17
CA GLU A 293 19.15 -15.41 -5.33
C GLU A 293 19.23 -13.89 -5.57
N GLN A 294 18.18 -13.15 -5.14
CA GLN A 294 18.16 -11.69 -5.17
C GLN A 294 18.82 -11.04 -3.95
N GLY A 295 19.56 -11.81 -3.14
CA GLY A 295 20.38 -11.32 -2.02
C GLY A 295 19.62 -11.09 -0.71
N GLN A 296 18.35 -11.53 -0.59
CA GLN A 296 17.65 -11.47 0.70
C GLN A 296 18.14 -12.57 1.64
N SER A 297 18.20 -12.29 2.94
CA SER A 297 18.45 -13.32 3.95
C SER A 297 17.34 -14.38 3.95
N GLU A 298 17.60 -15.57 4.53
CA GLU A 298 16.59 -16.65 4.63
C GLU A 298 15.30 -16.17 5.30
N ASN A 299 15.41 -15.37 6.37
CA ASN A 299 14.25 -14.82 7.08
C ASN A 299 13.45 -13.85 6.22
N GLU A 300 14.11 -13.00 5.46
CA GLU A 300 13.47 -12.04 4.55
C GLU A 300 12.86 -12.75 3.36
N SER A 301 13.55 -13.73 2.78
CA SER A 301 13.08 -14.55 1.67
C SER A 301 11.83 -15.33 2.05
N PHE A 302 11.80 -15.93 3.25
CA PHE A 302 10.60 -16.58 3.76
C PHE A 302 9.43 -15.58 3.89
N THR A 303 9.68 -14.43 4.51
CA THR A 303 8.67 -13.40 4.71
C THR A 303 8.13 -12.89 3.36
N SER A 304 9.01 -12.70 2.38
CA SER A 304 8.66 -12.25 1.04
C SER A 304 7.82 -13.31 0.29
N ALA A 305 8.22 -14.58 0.32
CA ALA A 305 7.47 -15.69 -0.26
C ALA A 305 6.12 -15.89 0.46
N MET A 306 6.09 -15.83 1.80
CA MET A 306 4.87 -15.92 2.60
C MET A 306 3.85 -14.84 2.19
N ARG A 307 4.29 -13.62 1.89
CA ARG A 307 3.38 -12.55 1.43
C ARG A 307 2.70 -12.88 0.10
N VAL A 308 3.36 -13.66 -0.78
CA VAL A 308 2.80 -14.12 -2.05
C VAL A 308 1.78 -15.24 -1.83
N PHE A 309 2.02 -16.15 -0.90
CA PHE A 309 1.19 -17.35 -0.72
C PHE A 309 0.19 -17.28 0.45
N ARG A 310 0.23 -16.26 1.29
CA ARG A 310 -0.72 -16.17 2.42
C ARG A 310 -2.17 -16.16 1.92
N GLY A 311 -2.94 -17.11 2.42
CA GLY A 311 -4.32 -17.34 2.00
C GLY A 311 -4.49 -18.22 0.76
N ALA A 312 -3.42 -18.46 -0.01
CA ALA A 312 -3.40 -19.32 -1.20
C ALA A 312 -2.70 -20.67 -0.90
N PRO A 313 -2.95 -21.71 -1.71
CA PRO A 313 -2.16 -22.94 -1.73
C PRO A 313 -0.68 -22.66 -2.07
N THR A 314 0.24 -23.46 -1.49
CA THR A 314 1.70 -23.27 -1.63
C THR A 314 2.32 -23.98 -2.83
N GLU A 315 1.53 -24.79 -3.54
CA GLU A 315 1.95 -25.65 -4.66
C GLU A 315 2.13 -24.87 -5.99
N GLY A 316 1.75 -23.59 -6.02
CA GLY A 316 1.83 -22.76 -7.22
C GLY A 316 0.55 -22.73 -8.08
N GLY A 317 0.55 -21.88 -9.09
CA GLY A 317 -0.63 -21.57 -9.93
C GLY A 317 -1.65 -20.67 -9.24
N CYS A 318 -1.30 -20.10 -8.08
CA CYS A 318 -2.13 -19.21 -7.29
C CYS A 318 -1.27 -18.29 -6.42
N ALA A 319 -1.82 -17.11 -6.08
CA ALA A 319 -1.13 -16.12 -5.27
C ALA A 319 -2.12 -15.17 -4.58
N PHE A 320 -1.67 -14.55 -3.48
CA PHE A 320 -2.28 -13.35 -2.93
C PHE A 320 -1.61 -12.12 -3.58
N THR A 321 -2.34 -11.45 -4.45
CA THR A 321 -1.77 -10.44 -5.36
C THR A 321 -1.63 -9.03 -4.76
N LYS A 322 -1.89 -8.85 -3.46
CA LYS A 322 -1.91 -7.52 -2.83
C LYS A 322 -0.65 -6.69 -3.10
N ASP A 323 0.53 -7.31 -3.15
CA ASP A 323 1.77 -6.55 -3.25
C ASP A 323 2.01 -5.94 -4.65
N THR A 324 1.17 -6.24 -5.66
CA THR A 324 1.15 -5.54 -6.96
C THR A 324 0.78 -4.07 -6.83
N VAL A 325 0.02 -3.71 -5.77
CA VAL A 325 -0.51 -2.35 -5.58
C VAL A 325 0.55 -1.30 -5.23
N TYR A 326 1.73 -1.71 -4.73
CA TYR A 326 2.75 -0.75 -4.30
C TYR A 326 3.29 0.06 -5.47
N LEU A 327 3.82 -0.60 -6.49
CA LEU A 327 4.37 0.07 -7.67
C LEU A 327 3.26 0.65 -8.55
N HIS A 328 2.20 -0.13 -8.82
CA HIS A 328 1.04 0.37 -9.57
C HIS A 328 0.42 1.61 -8.92
N GLY A 329 0.27 1.59 -7.61
CA GLY A 329 -0.25 2.70 -6.82
C GLY A 329 0.67 3.91 -6.84
N LEU A 330 2.00 3.72 -6.67
CA LEU A 330 2.98 4.80 -6.78
C LEU A 330 2.86 5.52 -8.13
N LEU A 331 2.86 4.77 -9.23
CA LEU A 331 2.78 5.34 -10.58
C LEU A 331 1.44 6.06 -10.80
N SER A 332 0.35 5.49 -10.29
CA SER A 332 -0.98 6.11 -10.39
C SER A 332 -1.09 7.40 -9.57
N VAL A 333 -0.61 7.39 -8.33
CA VAL A 333 -0.61 8.57 -7.45
C VAL A 333 0.31 9.66 -8.02
N HIS A 334 1.52 9.32 -8.44
CA HIS A 334 2.43 10.27 -9.08
C HIS A 334 1.80 10.91 -10.34
N THR A 335 1.13 10.11 -11.16
CA THR A 335 0.42 10.60 -12.35
C THR A 335 -0.74 11.52 -11.97
N PHE A 336 -1.49 11.18 -10.91
CA PHE A 336 -2.57 12.01 -10.38
C PHE A 336 -2.06 13.39 -9.91
N PHE A 337 -0.97 13.44 -9.16
CA PHE A 337 -0.38 14.72 -8.71
C PHE A 337 0.09 15.58 -9.90
N ARG A 338 0.72 14.97 -10.91
CA ARG A 338 1.11 15.67 -12.14
C ARG A 338 -0.09 16.20 -12.92
N TRP A 339 -1.15 15.39 -13.01
CA TRP A 339 -2.40 15.80 -13.64
C TRP A 339 -3.07 16.95 -12.88
N ALA A 340 -3.15 16.85 -11.57
CA ALA A 340 -3.73 17.88 -10.71
C ALA A 340 -2.97 19.23 -10.85
N LEU A 341 -1.64 19.18 -10.85
CA LEU A 341 -0.81 20.38 -11.09
C LEU A 341 -1.09 20.98 -12.48
N ARG A 342 -1.05 20.15 -13.53
CA ARG A 342 -1.28 20.60 -14.92
C ARG A 342 -2.66 21.21 -15.13
N SER A 343 -3.65 20.71 -14.40
CA SER A 343 -5.05 21.16 -14.47
C SER A 343 -5.36 22.33 -13.53
N GLY A 344 -4.38 22.87 -12.80
CA GLY A 344 -4.58 23.93 -11.81
C GLY A 344 -5.39 23.48 -10.59
N LYS A 345 -5.46 22.17 -10.31
CA LYS A 345 -6.26 21.55 -9.26
C LYS A 345 -5.41 20.87 -8.17
N LEU A 346 -4.22 21.42 -7.87
CA LEU A 346 -3.33 20.81 -6.88
C LEU A 346 -3.97 20.73 -5.48
N GLU A 347 -4.88 21.64 -5.15
CA GLU A 347 -5.67 21.59 -3.91
C GLU A 347 -6.50 20.30 -3.80
N LEU A 348 -6.95 19.73 -4.93
CA LEU A 348 -7.67 18.44 -4.94
C LEU A 348 -6.83 17.30 -4.34
N ALA A 349 -5.50 17.35 -4.53
CA ALA A 349 -4.60 16.36 -3.94
C ALA A 349 -4.59 16.38 -2.40
N ARG A 350 -4.95 17.50 -1.77
CA ARG A 350 -5.10 17.58 -0.30
C ARG A 350 -6.26 16.74 0.20
N HIS A 351 -7.31 16.58 -0.59
CA HIS A 351 -8.46 15.75 -0.23
C HIS A 351 -8.13 14.26 -0.08
N LEU A 352 -7.02 13.78 -0.70
CA LEU A 352 -6.51 12.42 -0.44
C LEU A 352 -6.23 12.14 1.04
N PHE A 353 -5.99 13.18 1.82
CA PHE A 353 -5.71 13.07 3.25
C PHE A 353 -6.96 13.22 4.13
N ALA A 354 -8.13 13.57 3.59
CA ALA A 354 -9.36 13.70 4.37
C ALA A 354 -9.90 12.36 4.90
N GLY A 355 -9.43 11.27 4.34
CA GLY A 355 -9.79 9.91 4.73
C GLY A 355 -9.18 8.90 3.77
N LYS A 356 -9.65 7.67 3.85
CA LYS A 356 -9.21 6.57 3.00
C LYS A 356 -10.07 6.47 1.75
N MET A 357 -9.59 7.07 0.68
CA MET A 357 -10.27 7.18 -0.62
C MET A 357 -9.40 6.67 -1.75
N THR A 358 -10.02 6.34 -2.89
CA THR A 358 -9.29 6.15 -4.15
C THR A 358 -9.08 7.49 -4.84
N LEU A 359 -8.17 7.53 -5.83
CA LEU A 359 -7.98 8.72 -6.68
C LEU A 359 -9.28 9.15 -7.37
N GLN A 360 -10.08 8.18 -7.80
CA GLN A 360 -11.39 8.42 -8.42
C GLN A 360 -12.36 9.05 -7.43
N ASP A 361 -12.42 8.56 -6.18
CA ASP A 361 -13.31 9.11 -5.16
C ASP A 361 -12.99 10.59 -4.90
N VAL A 362 -11.72 10.96 -4.83
CA VAL A 362 -11.30 12.35 -4.61
C VAL A 362 -11.82 13.28 -5.71
N VAL A 363 -11.79 12.83 -6.96
CA VAL A 363 -12.29 13.61 -8.11
C VAL A 363 -13.81 13.69 -8.10
N GLU A 364 -14.49 12.56 -7.89
CA GLU A 364 -15.96 12.50 -7.95
C GLU A 364 -16.62 13.19 -6.75
N LEU A 365 -15.97 13.17 -5.58
CA LEU A 365 -16.48 13.77 -4.36
C LEU A 365 -16.06 15.23 -4.15
N GLU A 366 -15.28 15.83 -5.07
CA GLU A 366 -14.86 17.26 -4.99
C GLU A 366 -16.01 18.22 -4.63
N PRO A 367 -17.23 18.14 -5.24
CA PRO A 367 -18.34 19.03 -4.90
C PRO A 367 -18.81 18.92 -3.45
N TYR A 368 -18.66 17.77 -2.82
CA TYR A 368 -19.09 17.52 -1.45
C TYR A 368 -18.11 18.02 -0.40
N PHE A 369 -16.84 18.20 -0.76
CA PHE A 369 -15.86 18.96 0.02
C PHE A 369 -16.22 20.44 -0.01
N ALA A 370 -16.50 20.99 -1.19
CA ALA A 370 -16.92 22.39 -1.34
C ALA A 370 -18.23 22.71 -0.60
N ALA A 371 -19.16 21.76 -0.56
CA ALA A 371 -20.43 21.89 0.15
C ALA A 371 -20.32 21.63 1.68
N GLY A 372 -19.15 21.22 2.19
CA GLY A 372 -18.94 20.90 3.61
C GLY A 372 -19.66 19.62 4.09
N PHE A 373 -20.07 18.75 3.17
CA PHE A 373 -20.59 17.43 3.52
C PHE A 373 -19.46 16.45 3.88
N ILE A 374 -18.31 16.57 3.22
CA ILE A 374 -17.06 15.89 3.59
C ILE A 374 -16.14 16.96 4.17
N ASP A 375 -15.64 16.74 5.37
CA ASP A 375 -14.77 17.68 6.05
C ASP A 375 -13.36 17.67 5.41
N ALA A 376 -12.74 18.85 5.33
CA ALA A 376 -11.33 18.96 4.94
C ALA A 376 -10.44 18.20 5.93
N PRO A 377 -9.23 17.74 5.51
CA PRO A 377 -8.34 17.01 6.39
C PRO A 377 -7.90 17.87 7.57
N GLN A 378 -8.07 17.35 8.80
CA GLN A 378 -7.59 17.99 10.03
C GLN A 378 -6.06 18.02 10.09
N TYR A 379 -5.44 16.94 9.63
CA TYR A 379 -3.99 16.78 9.55
C TYR A 379 -3.54 16.66 8.11
N LEU A 380 -2.38 17.25 7.81
CA LEU A 380 -1.67 17.11 6.53
C LEU A 380 -0.20 16.79 6.83
N PRO A 381 0.45 15.94 6.02
CA PRO A 381 1.88 15.70 6.16
C PRO A 381 2.68 16.99 5.89
N PRO A 382 3.88 17.14 6.48
CA PRO A 382 4.69 18.36 6.33
C PRO A 382 4.95 18.76 4.88
N TRP A 383 5.24 17.79 4.00
CA TRP A 383 5.50 18.04 2.58
C TRP A 383 4.25 18.52 1.83
N MET A 384 3.04 18.11 2.23
CA MET A 384 1.80 18.58 1.61
C MET A 384 1.39 19.98 2.12
N ARG A 385 1.77 20.34 3.34
CA ARG A 385 1.62 21.71 3.85
C ARG A 385 2.49 22.69 3.05
N ARG A 386 3.65 22.24 2.54
CA ARG A 386 4.57 23.00 1.69
C ARG A 386 4.28 22.79 0.20
N SER A 387 3.03 22.98 -0.23
CA SER A 387 2.57 22.71 -1.60
C SER A 387 3.37 23.41 -2.70
N ASN A 388 3.98 24.59 -2.42
CA ASN A 388 4.85 25.28 -3.38
C ASN A 388 6.13 24.48 -3.70
N GLY A 389 6.75 23.84 -2.70
CA GLY A 389 7.91 22.98 -2.92
C GLY A 389 7.56 21.74 -3.76
N LEU A 390 6.43 21.11 -3.43
CA LEU A 390 5.89 19.98 -4.20
C LEU A 390 5.58 20.42 -5.66
N ALA A 391 4.96 21.57 -5.85
CA ALA A 391 4.68 22.13 -7.18
C ALA A 391 5.97 22.36 -7.99
N GLY A 392 7.03 22.86 -7.36
CA GLY A 392 8.35 23.02 -7.98
C GLY A 392 8.93 21.69 -8.45
N TYR A 393 8.95 20.68 -7.57
CA TYR A 393 9.40 19.32 -7.89
C TYR A 393 8.61 18.71 -9.05
N LEU A 394 7.29 18.76 -8.99
CA LEU A 394 6.43 18.19 -10.04
C LEU A 394 6.57 18.94 -11.38
N SER A 395 6.73 20.27 -11.34
CA SER A 395 6.95 21.09 -12.55
C SER A 395 8.27 20.73 -13.23
N PHE A 396 9.34 20.58 -12.44
CA PHE A 396 10.63 20.12 -12.94
C PHE A 396 10.52 18.70 -13.54
N SER A 397 9.88 17.77 -12.83
CA SER A 397 9.64 16.41 -13.31
C SER A 397 8.85 16.37 -14.62
N LEU A 398 7.85 17.25 -14.80
CA LEU A 398 7.10 17.36 -16.05
C LEU A 398 7.95 17.84 -17.22
N PHE A 399 8.92 18.72 -16.96
CA PHE A 399 9.79 19.26 -18.00
C PHE A 399 10.93 18.30 -18.35
N VAL A 400 11.64 17.77 -17.34
CA VAL A 400 12.86 16.97 -17.55
C VAL A 400 12.57 15.66 -18.31
N ASN A 401 11.35 15.12 -18.19
CA ASN A 401 10.92 13.96 -19.00
C ASN A 401 10.83 14.21 -20.52
N ARG A 402 11.03 15.47 -20.98
CA ARG A 402 11.15 15.80 -22.41
C ARG A 402 12.57 15.62 -22.93
N ILE A 403 13.55 15.54 -22.01
CA ILE A 403 14.96 15.31 -22.34
C ILE A 403 15.12 13.81 -22.60
N ARG A 404 15.51 13.47 -23.80
CA ARG A 404 15.74 12.07 -24.21
C ARG A 404 17.20 11.74 -23.94
N LEU A 405 17.44 10.97 -22.87
CA LEU A 405 18.79 10.59 -22.44
C LEU A 405 19.52 9.71 -23.47
N ASP A 406 18.79 8.98 -24.30
CA ASP A 406 19.33 8.24 -25.45
C ASP A 406 19.93 9.15 -26.55
N HIS A 407 19.64 10.45 -26.52
CA HIS A 407 20.21 11.47 -27.39
C HIS A 407 21.28 12.35 -26.69
N VAL A 408 21.59 12.06 -25.41
CA VAL A 408 22.60 12.82 -24.65
C VAL A 408 23.92 12.08 -24.72
N GLU A 409 24.91 12.69 -25.39
CA GLU A 409 26.27 12.19 -25.42
C GLU A 409 27.09 12.76 -24.27
N ARG A 410 28.18 12.10 -23.90
CA ARG A 410 29.06 12.49 -22.80
C ARG A 410 29.53 13.94 -22.93
N GLU A 411 29.86 14.34 -24.16
CA GLU A 411 30.32 15.70 -24.51
C GLU A 411 29.28 16.76 -24.13
N HIS A 412 27.99 16.51 -24.37
CA HIS A 412 26.89 17.42 -23.98
C HIS A 412 26.84 17.64 -22.47
N VAL A 413 27.04 16.59 -21.68
CA VAL A 413 27.04 16.68 -20.21
C VAL A 413 28.26 17.46 -19.71
N LEU A 414 29.45 17.23 -20.28
CA LEU A 414 30.70 17.87 -19.88
C LEU A 414 30.76 19.35 -20.30
N MET A 415 30.14 19.71 -21.40
CA MET A 415 30.14 21.09 -21.90
C MET A 415 29.10 21.99 -21.25
N GLY A 416 28.20 21.41 -20.41
CA GLY A 416 27.15 22.16 -19.73
C GLY A 416 26.10 22.77 -20.68
N VAL A 417 25.90 22.14 -21.82
CA VAL A 417 25.01 22.64 -22.90
C VAL A 417 23.79 21.73 -23.00
#